data_0fb823bbdbd379b1eb811a2e36e224fc
#
_entry.id   0fb823bbdbd379b1eb811a2e36e224fc
#
_cell.length_a   1.000
_cell.length_b   1.000
_cell.length_c   1.000
_cell.angle_alpha   90.00
_cell.angle_beta   90.00
_cell.angle_gamma   90.00
#
_symmetry.space_group_name_H-M   'P 1'
#
loop_
_entity.id
_entity.type
_entity.pdbx_description
1 polymer ?
#
loop_
_entity_poly.entity_id
_entity_poly.type
_entity_poly.pdbx_seq_one_letter_code
_entity_poly.pdbx_strand_id
1 'polypeptide(L)'
;VSGAQFGADGALVYQELSPDGKTREIKSLRVGGLPRVLWRDRDEKWWSPTNRDAKLLVSPDGKSLAFVSDRSGWIHVYVLPLDATSESQAKQLSTGTFGAGLGSWSPDSTRLAYHHSAAGNQMERFIDVVDVATGTSQPVVTTRGVNLDPLFAPNGRALVYQRTDVENSLDLYSVSLGGTAQPVRLSDSMPAGLNKTDLVAPTFVSFPSRLDKAPVPSSIMLPKNLDKSKKHPAIVWIHGSGSDQNFLGWHPGSYRMYYSVSQYLVQQGYIVLTPDYRGSSGYSRDWATGVHMGLGVNDTADVAAGADYLKTLPYVDADRIGVWGLSYGGFLTLQALNTDPTLWRCGIDVAGVVDWATYGAGYTTPRLGTPVENPEIYRVSAPINFMQKLARPLLVLHGTNDRNVQFRDSLRVIDTLLKLDKPFEMGVYPGEIHFFRRAHILRDAWRRTEAFFDMHLKHGPVMPSR
;
A
#
# COMPACT_ATOMS: atom_id res chain seq x y z
N VAL A 1 11.22 -15.66 12.50
CA VAL A 1 12.42 -14.89 12.91
C VAL A 1 12.85 -14.02 11.75
N SER A 2 13.13 -12.74 12.02
CA SER A 2 13.62 -11.78 11.02
C SER A 2 14.46 -10.67 11.70
N GLY A 3 15.14 -9.83 10.88
CA GLY A 3 15.87 -8.64 11.34
C GLY A 3 17.09 -8.95 12.21
N ALA A 4 17.74 -10.10 12.03
CA ALA A 4 18.85 -10.54 12.88
C ALA A 4 20.09 -9.64 12.73
N GLN A 5 20.64 -9.14 13.86
CA GLN A 5 21.86 -8.31 13.95
C GLN A 5 22.67 -8.68 15.20
N PHE A 6 23.94 -8.33 15.22
CA PHE A 6 24.80 -8.55 16.40
C PHE A 6 24.98 -7.24 17.20
N GLY A 7 24.86 -7.34 18.52
CA GLY A 7 25.32 -6.32 19.45
C GLY A 7 26.84 -6.36 19.64
N ALA A 8 27.40 -5.33 20.27
CA ALA A 8 28.84 -5.24 20.55
C ALA A 8 29.35 -6.38 21.44
N ASP A 9 28.50 -6.93 22.26
CA ASP A 9 28.79 -8.04 23.18
C ASP A 9 28.66 -9.44 22.53
N GLY A 10 28.48 -9.47 21.18
CA GLY A 10 28.29 -10.69 20.39
C GLY A 10 26.91 -11.34 20.56
N ALA A 11 26.00 -10.72 21.26
CA ALA A 11 24.62 -11.21 21.35
C ALA A 11 23.87 -10.98 20.03
N LEU A 12 23.15 -12.01 19.55
CA LEU A 12 22.25 -11.91 18.42
C LEU A 12 20.95 -11.23 18.85
N VAL A 13 20.59 -10.11 18.20
CA VAL A 13 19.30 -9.44 18.36
C VAL A 13 18.44 -9.78 17.16
N TYR A 14 17.20 -10.21 17.39
CA TYR A 14 16.25 -10.59 16.34
C TYR A 14 14.82 -10.37 16.79
N GLN A 15 13.89 -10.40 15.85
CA GLN A 15 12.46 -10.36 16.17
C GLN A 15 11.76 -11.64 15.74
N GLU A 16 10.71 -11.95 16.46
CA GLU A 16 9.85 -13.10 16.25
C GLU A 16 8.38 -12.65 16.31
N LEU A 17 7.58 -13.11 15.36
CA LEU A 17 6.14 -12.91 15.33
C LEU A 17 5.47 -14.23 15.71
N SER A 18 4.47 -14.17 16.59
CA SER A 18 3.66 -15.33 16.95
C SER A 18 2.91 -15.87 15.72
N PRO A 19 2.57 -17.19 15.70
CA PRO A 19 1.86 -17.79 14.58
C PRO A 19 0.51 -17.15 14.26
N ASP A 20 -0.18 -16.62 15.28
CA ASP A 20 -1.44 -15.88 15.14
C ASP A 20 -1.25 -14.41 14.69
N GLY A 21 0.00 -13.95 14.54
CA GLY A 21 0.35 -12.59 14.15
C GLY A 21 0.09 -11.53 15.21
N LYS A 22 -0.35 -11.87 16.41
CA LYS A 22 -0.78 -10.90 17.44
C LYS A 22 0.35 -10.37 18.29
N THR A 23 1.42 -11.15 18.47
CA THR A 23 2.54 -10.78 19.35
C THR A 23 3.83 -10.73 18.56
N ARG A 24 4.53 -9.58 18.62
CA ARG A 24 5.92 -9.47 18.21
C ARG A 24 6.81 -9.40 19.42
N GLU A 25 7.88 -10.20 19.46
CA GLU A 25 8.93 -10.11 20.46
C GLU A 25 10.26 -9.74 19.78
N ILE A 26 10.97 -8.77 20.35
CA ILE A 26 12.38 -8.52 20.06
C ILE A 26 13.19 -9.22 21.14
N LYS A 27 14.11 -10.08 20.73
CA LYS A 27 14.90 -10.95 21.61
C LYS A 27 16.38 -10.73 21.43
N SER A 28 17.14 -10.96 22.49
CA SER A 28 18.58 -11.08 22.49
C SER A 28 18.98 -12.50 22.89
N LEU A 29 19.95 -13.09 22.16
CA LEU A 29 20.44 -14.45 22.37
C LEU A 29 21.96 -14.46 22.35
N ARG A 30 22.59 -14.98 23.41
CA ARG A 30 24.03 -15.32 23.44
C ARG A 30 24.24 -16.79 23.15
N VAL A 31 25.38 -17.13 22.57
CA VAL A 31 25.75 -18.51 22.29
C VAL A 31 25.70 -19.31 23.59
N GLY A 32 24.99 -20.44 23.57
CA GLY A 32 24.82 -21.30 24.75
C GLY A 32 23.84 -20.80 25.81
N GLY A 33 23.24 -19.62 25.60
CA GLY A 33 22.23 -19.03 26.51
C GLY A 33 20.79 -19.27 26.04
N LEU A 34 19.83 -18.79 26.88
CA LEU A 34 18.42 -18.73 26.49
C LEU A 34 18.09 -17.35 25.92
N PRO A 35 17.11 -17.26 24.99
CA PRO A 35 16.63 -15.98 24.49
C PRO A 35 16.05 -15.11 25.60
N ARG A 36 16.47 -13.86 25.68
CA ARG A 36 15.91 -12.84 26.58
C ARG A 36 15.01 -11.90 25.76
N VAL A 37 13.77 -11.72 26.19
CA VAL A 37 12.86 -10.75 25.60
C VAL A 37 13.31 -9.34 26.01
N LEU A 38 13.55 -8.48 25.02
CA LEU A 38 13.89 -7.07 25.19
C LEU A 38 12.65 -6.18 25.08
N TRP A 39 11.72 -6.56 24.21
CA TRP A 39 10.52 -5.80 23.89
C TRP A 39 9.41 -6.71 23.42
N ARG A 40 8.18 -6.38 23.77
CA ARG A 40 6.98 -7.09 23.29
C ARG A 40 5.91 -6.11 22.87
N ASP A 41 5.44 -6.23 21.63
CA ASP A 41 4.20 -5.63 21.17
C ASP A 41 3.11 -6.70 21.13
N ARG A 42 1.89 -6.32 21.48
CA ARG A 42 0.72 -7.17 21.37
C ARG A 42 -0.47 -6.36 20.88
N ASP A 43 -1.19 -6.92 19.91
CA ASP A 43 -2.48 -6.44 19.46
C ASP A 43 -3.47 -7.60 19.43
N GLU A 44 -4.71 -7.38 19.84
CA GLU A 44 -5.73 -8.44 19.86
C GLU A 44 -6.21 -8.82 18.44
N LYS A 45 -5.99 -7.95 17.46
CA LYS A 45 -6.22 -8.25 16.05
C LYS A 45 -4.96 -8.88 15.43
N TRP A 46 -3.97 -8.07 15.11
CA TRP A 46 -2.61 -8.48 14.71
C TRP A 46 -1.64 -7.30 14.82
N TRP A 47 -0.34 -7.58 14.93
CA TRP A 47 0.70 -6.55 14.87
C TRP A 47 0.79 -5.98 13.45
N SER A 48 0.52 -4.67 13.30
CA SER A 48 0.24 -4.05 12.00
C SER A 48 1.46 -3.61 11.17
N PRO A 49 2.65 -3.27 11.74
CA PRO A 49 3.78 -2.81 10.93
C PRO A 49 4.16 -3.81 9.85
N THR A 50 4.36 -3.31 8.63
CA THR A 50 4.78 -4.14 7.50
C THR A 50 6.23 -4.57 7.64
N ASN A 51 6.67 -5.59 6.89
CA ASN A 51 8.08 -6.01 6.86
C ASN A 51 9.03 -4.86 6.49
N ARG A 52 8.57 -3.86 5.75
CA ARG A 52 9.36 -2.66 5.40
C ARG A 52 9.62 -1.80 6.63
N ASP A 53 8.62 -1.65 7.48
CA ASP A 53 8.69 -0.82 8.69
C ASP A 53 9.32 -1.57 9.87
N ALA A 54 9.25 -2.90 9.85
CA ALA A 54 9.70 -3.79 10.92
C ALA A 54 11.23 -3.97 11.01
N LYS A 55 12.02 -2.95 10.64
CA LYS A 55 13.48 -3.00 10.72
C LYS A 55 13.94 -2.99 12.18
N LEU A 56 15.04 -3.71 12.46
CA LEU A 56 15.84 -3.56 13.67
C LEU A 56 17.18 -2.94 13.30
N LEU A 57 17.67 -1.96 14.04
CA LEU A 57 18.95 -1.31 13.79
C LEU A 57 19.74 -1.22 15.09
N VAL A 58 20.76 -2.05 15.23
CA VAL A 58 21.76 -1.90 16.32
C VAL A 58 22.62 -0.68 16.01
N SER A 59 22.89 0.15 17.03
CA SER A 59 23.76 1.32 16.89
C SER A 59 25.19 0.90 16.53
N PRO A 60 25.99 1.74 15.85
CA PRO A 60 27.39 1.43 15.49
C PRO A 60 28.27 1.05 16.69
N ASP A 61 28.03 1.62 17.88
CA ASP A 61 28.71 1.26 19.11
C ASP A 61 28.21 -0.05 19.75
N GLY A 62 27.16 -0.65 19.16
CA GLY A 62 26.57 -1.92 19.57
C GLY A 62 25.82 -1.90 20.91
N LYS A 63 25.48 -0.72 21.44
CA LYS A 63 24.87 -0.57 22.79
C LYS A 63 23.36 -0.35 22.77
N SER A 64 22.81 0.12 21.66
CA SER A 64 21.42 0.50 21.55
C SER A 64 20.75 -0.15 20.35
N LEU A 65 19.44 -0.40 20.47
CA LEU A 65 18.60 -0.91 19.40
C LEU A 65 17.54 0.12 19.03
N ALA A 66 17.48 0.53 17.78
CA ALA A 66 16.36 1.27 17.22
C ALA A 66 15.38 0.31 16.53
N PHE A 67 14.09 0.54 16.74
CA PHE A 67 13.00 -0.23 16.16
C PHE A 67 11.73 0.62 16.06
N VAL A 68 10.70 0.12 15.38
CA VAL A 68 9.38 0.76 15.37
C VAL A 68 8.39 -0.05 16.20
N SER A 69 7.40 0.65 16.75
CA SER A 69 6.23 0.05 17.41
C SER A 69 4.99 0.90 17.14
N ASP A 70 3.84 0.24 17.01
CA ASP A 70 2.53 0.87 16.85
C ASP A 70 1.72 0.91 18.16
N ARG A 71 2.35 0.63 19.32
CA ARG A 71 1.68 0.55 20.64
C ARG A 71 0.99 1.84 21.07
N SER A 72 1.43 2.98 20.55
CA SER A 72 0.82 4.31 20.79
C SER A 72 -0.32 4.65 19.83
N GLY A 73 -0.75 3.70 18.96
CA GLY A 73 -1.79 3.89 17.96
C GLY A 73 -1.29 4.28 16.56
N TRP A 74 -0.02 4.67 16.45
CA TRP A 74 0.69 4.95 15.21
C TRP A 74 2.06 4.29 15.24
N ILE A 75 2.63 4.00 14.07
CA ILE A 75 4.00 3.47 13.99
C ILE A 75 4.98 4.60 14.32
N HIS A 76 5.71 4.44 15.43
CA HIS A 76 6.71 5.38 15.87
C HIS A 76 8.07 4.73 16.11
N VAL A 77 9.12 5.56 16.10
CA VAL A 77 10.50 5.16 16.33
C VAL A 77 10.77 5.08 17.83
N TYR A 78 11.40 3.99 18.24
CA TYR A 78 11.84 3.73 19.61
C TYR A 78 13.32 3.37 19.64
N VAL A 79 13.98 3.66 20.75
CA VAL A 79 15.33 3.19 21.06
C VAL A 79 15.35 2.55 22.43
N LEU A 80 16.03 1.41 22.54
CA LEU A 80 16.19 0.64 23.76
C LEU A 80 17.66 0.28 23.95
N PRO A 81 18.27 0.48 25.15
CA PRO A 81 19.59 -0.05 25.48
C PRO A 81 19.58 -1.59 25.37
N LEU A 82 20.63 -2.19 24.81
CA LEU A 82 20.70 -3.66 24.65
C LEU A 82 20.91 -4.40 25.98
N ASP A 83 21.41 -3.71 27.00
CA ASP A 83 21.52 -4.21 28.39
C ASP A 83 20.26 -3.95 29.23
N ALA A 84 19.23 -3.29 28.65
CA ALA A 84 17.99 -2.97 29.35
C ALA A 84 17.38 -4.22 30.02
N THR A 85 16.95 -4.03 31.27
CA THR A 85 16.30 -5.09 32.08
C THR A 85 14.78 -4.98 32.07
N SER A 86 14.23 -3.88 31.51
CA SER A 86 12.80 -3.61 31.38
C SER A 86 12.51 -2.86 30.10
N GLU A 87 11.35 -3.14 29.49
CA GLU A 87 10.81 -2.38 28.36
C GLU A 87 10.61 -0.88 28.66
N SER A 88 10.41 -0.51 29.95
CA SER A 88 10.23 0.88 30.37
C SER A 88 11.48 1.75 30.14
N GLN A 89 12.63 1.14 29.87
CA GLN A 89 13.85 1.85 29.49
C GLN A 89 13.88 2.27 28.03
N ALA A 90 12.90 1.81 27.22
CA ALA A 90 12.77 2.27 25.85
C ALA A 90 12.29 3.73 25.80
N LYS A 91 12.91 4.49 24.91
CA LYS A 91 12.54 5.88 24.62
C LYS A 91 11.82 5.96 23.28
N GLN A 92 10.61 6.51 23.28
CA GLN A 92 9.90 6.87 22.04
C GLN A 92 10.50 8.16 21.51
N LEU A 93 11.00 8.17 20.26
CA LEU A 93 11.70 9.30 19.65
C LEU A 93 10.82 10.07 18.64
N SER A 94 9.75 9.51 18.16
CA SER A 94 8.78 10.21 17.31
C SER A 94 7.38 10.11 17.91
N THR A 95 6.58 11.17 17.78
CA THR A 95 5.23 11.28 18.34
C THR A 95 4.33 12.06 17.40
N GLY A 96 3.04 11.78 17.39
CA GLY A 96 2.05 12.51 16.57
C GLY A 96 1.08 11.58 15.85
N THR A 97 0.22 12.18 15.01
CA THR A 97 -0.77 11.45 14.18
C THR A 97 -0.20 11.14 12.80
N PHE A 98 0.92 10.44 12.77
CA PHE A 98 1.63 10.04 11.55
C PHE A 98 2.40 8.73 11.75
N GLY A 99 2.66 8.02 10.66
CA GLY A 99 3.53 6.85 10.66
C GLY A 99 4.98 7.23 10.40
N ALA A 100 5.93 6.61 11.13
CA ALA A 100 7.37 6.77 10.95
C ALA A 100 8.04 5.45 10.57
N GLY A 101 9.15 5.52 9.81
CA GLY A 101 9.98 4.38 9.44
C GLY A 101 11.46 4.67 9.65
N LEU A 102 12.21 3.64 10.06
CA LEU A 102 13.64 3.76 10.35
C LEU A 102 14.49 4.00 9.09
N GLY A 103 15.44 4.90 9.20
CA GLY A 103 16.53 5.10 8.26
C GLY A 103 17.83 4.43 8.73
N SER A 104 18.72 5.21 9.36
CA SER A 104 20.00 4.74 9.89
C SER A 104 20.46 5.51 11.12
N TRP A 105 21.35 4.90 11.89
CA TRP A 105 22.15 5.58 12.90
C TRP A 105 23.22 6.47 12.28
N SER A 106 23.55 7.56 12.96
CA SER A 106 24.80 8.29 12.69
C SER A 106 26.03 7.45 13.11
N PRO A 107 27.18 7.62 12.45
CA PRO A 107 28.38 6.83 12.76
C PRO A 107 28.86 6.91 14.22
N ASP A 108 28.56 8.00 14.91
CA ASP A 108 28.88 8.24 16.32
C ASP A 108 27.81 7.72 17.30
N SER A 109 26.76 7.05 16.78
CA SER A 109 25.64 6.50 17.57
C SER A 109 24.80 7.52 18.34
N THR A 110 24.94 8.82 18.08
CA THR A 110 24.26 9.88 18.85
C THR A 110 22.94 10.29 18.22
N ARG A 111 22.76 10.08 16.90
CA ARG A 111 21.58 10.50 16.15
C ARG A 111 21.00 9.36 15.34
N LEU A 112 19.71 9.45 15.07
CA LEU A 112 18.98 8.53 14.21
C LEU A 112 18.23 9.31 13.12
N ALA A 113 18.42 8.94 11.86
CA ALA A 113 17.62 9.45 10.76
C ALA A 113 16.38 8.56 10.57
N TYR A 114 15.24 9.16 10.34
CA TYR A 114 13.99 8.45 10.08
C TYR A 114 13.13 9.24 9.08
N HIS A 115 12.24 8.52 8.38
CA HIS A 115 11.21 9.19 7.57
C HIS A 115 9.86 9.11 8.28
N HIS A 116 8.98 10.05 7.98
CA HIS A 116 7.62 10.06 8.53
C HIS A 116 6.63 10.69 7.55
N SER A 117 5.33 10.36 7.68
CA SER A 117 4.29 11.05 6.93
C SER A 117 3.95 12.41 7.55
N ALA A 118 3.29 13.28 6.79
CA ALA A 118 2.72 14.49 7.34
C ALA A 118 1.46 14.17 8.16
N ALA A 119 1.23 14.92 9.23
CA ALA A 119 -0.05 14.89 9.92
C ALA A 119 -1.18 15.33 8.97
N GLY A 120 -2.23 14.52 8.85
CA GLY A 120 -3.37 14.80 7.97
C GLY A 120 -3.16 14.52 6.48
N ASN A 121 -1.93 14.17 6.05
CA ASN A 121 -1.64 13.71 4.68
C ASN A 121 -0.58 12.61 4.69
N GLN A 122 -1.01 11.39 4.85
CA GLN A 122 -0.12 10.24 4.96
C GLN A 122 0.45 9.76 3.61
N MET A 123 0.11 10.41 2.51
CA MET A 123 0.61 10.06 1.16
C MET A 123 1.92 10.74 0.77
N GLU A 124 2.48 11.56 1.67
CA GLU A 124 3.81 12.16 1.53
C GLU A 124 4.74 11.71 2.65
N ARG A 125 6.05 11.78 2.42
CA ARG A 125 7.08 11.42 3.41
C ARG A 125 8.14 12.51 3.48
N PHE A 126 8.53 12.83 4.72
CA PHE A 126 9.60 13.76 5.08
C PHE A 126 10.69 13.04 5.85
N ILE A 127 11.84 13.66 6.03
CA ILE A 127 12.97 13.07 6.76
C ILE A 127 13.41 14.01 7.86
N ASP A 128 13.48 13.47 9.06
CA ASP A 128 14.02 14.10 10.24
C ASP A 128 15.25 13.35 10.74
N VAL A 129 16.08 14.09 11.51
CA VAL A 129 17.15 13.52 12.31
C VAL A 129 16.87 13.84 13.78
N VAL A 130 16.81 12.81 14.62
CA VAL A 130 16.59 12.94 16.06
C VAL A 130 17.89 12.71 16.83
N ASP A 131 18.18 13.57 17.78
CA ASP A 131 19.20 13.35 18.81
C ASP A 131 18.64 12.35 19.84
N VAL A 132 19.31 11.21 20.02
CA VAL A 132 18.81 10.11 20.82
C VAL A 132 18.80 10.44 22.32
N ALA A 133 19.79 11.20 22.79
CA ALA A 133 19.89 11.56 24.21
C ALA A 133 18.77 12.53 24.61
N THR A 134 18.55 13.59 23.83
CA THR A 134 17.54 14.62 24.15
C THR A 134 16.13 14.25 23.63
N GLY A 135 16.04 13.48 22.53
CA GLY A 135 14.79 13.21 21.79
C GLY A 135 14.36 14.37 20.91
N THR A 136 15.24 15.35 20.67
CA THR A 136 14.93 16.51 19.83
C THR A 136 15.08 16.14 18.37
N SER A 137 13.99 16.21 17.58
CA SER A 137 14.00 16.03 16.14
C SER A 137 14.23 17.34 15.40
N GLN A 138 15.02 17.26 14.33
CA GLN A 138 15.26 18.37 13.40
C GLN A 138 14.84 17.94 11.99
N PRO A 139 13.96 18.71 11.32
CA PRO A 139 13.62 18.48 9.93
C PRO A 139 14.84 18.63 9.02
N VAL A 140 15.07 17.66 8.13
CA VAL A 140 16.18 17.67 7.16
C VAL A 140 15.68 17.72 5.73
N VAL A 141 14.66 16.92 5.38
CA VAL A 141 14.04 16.94 4.05
C VAL A 141 12.56 17.26 4.21
N THR A 142 12.21 18.50 3.87
CA THR A 142 10.85 19.05 3.93
C THR A 142 10.23 19.23 2.55
N THR A 143 10.96 18.87 1.49
CA THR A 143 10.47 18.94 0.10
C THR A 143 9.35 17.94 -0.09
N ARG A 144 8.22 18.43 -0.62
CA ARG A 144 7.04 17.58 -0.90
C ARG A 144 7.37 16.42 -1.83
N GLY A 145 6.80 15.26 -1.56
CA GLY A 145 7.02 14.00 -2.25
C GLY A 145 7.19 12.86 -1.26
N VAL A 146 7.74 11.77 -1.71
CA VAL A 146 7.95 10.56 -0.90
C VAL A 146 9.44 10.37 -0.69
N ASN A 147 9.95 10.78 0.47
CA ASN A 147 11.35 10.70 0.86
C ASN A 147 11.52 9.56 1.86
N LEU A 148 12.35 8.57 1.54
CA LEU A 148 12.40 7.28 2.26
C LEU A 148 13.84 6.85 2.55
N ASP A 149 13.96 5.95 3.53
CA ASP A 149 15.18 5.18 3.84
C ASP A 149 16.45 6.06 3.94
N PRO A 150 16.48 7.11 4.79
CA PRO A 150 17.65 7.96 4.92
C PRO A 150 18.83 7.21 5.53
N LEU A 151 20.00 7.32 4.89
CA LEU A 151 21.26 6.72 5.32
C LEU A 151 22.26 7.82 5.59
N PHE A 152 22.87 7.83 6.78
CA PHE A 152 24.02 8.70 7.06
C PHE A 152 25.22 8.33 6.19
N ALA A 153 25.86 9.34 5.64
CA ALA A 153 27.19 9.18 5.07
C ALA A 153 28.20 8.78 6.16
N PRO A 154 29.28 8.04 5.82
CA PRO A 154 30.26 7.57 6.82
C PRO A 154 30.90 8.66 7.69
N ASN A 155 30.94 9.90 7.21
CA ASN A 155 31.46 11.06 7.96
C ASN A 155 30.39 11.74 8.85
N GLY A 156 29.13 11.24 8.84
CA GLY A 156 28.02 11.80 9.63
C GLY A 156 27.54 13.20 9.21
N ARG A 157 28.01 13.72 8.05
CA ARG A 157 27.74 15.12 7.61
C ARG A 157 26.70 15.25 6.50
N ALA A 158 26.19 14.14 5.99
CA ALA A 158 25.17 14.12 4.95
C ALA A 158 24.26 12.91 5.11
N LEU A 159 23.06 12.98 4.50
CA LEU A 159 22.20 11.84 4.26
C LEU A 159 22.13 11.54 2.76
N VAL A 160 22.04 10.25 2.42
CA VAL A 160 21.57 9.77 1.13
C VAL A 160 20.21 9.11 1.37
N TYR A 161 19.24 9.36 0.49
CA TYR A 161 17.89 8.85 0.66
C TYR A 161 17.23 8.57 -0.69
N GLN A 162 16.18 7.77 -0.67
CA GLN A 162 15.33 7.51 -1.83
C GLN A 162 14.24 8.57 -1.91
N ARG A 163 13.95 9.05 -3.12
CA ARG A 163 12.89 10.02 -3.36
C ARG A 163 12.12 9.69 -4.62
N THR A 164 10.81 9.88 -4.55
CA THR A 164 9.90 9.93 -5.69
C THR A 164 8.92 11.09 -5.52
N ASP A 165 8.47 11.64 -6.63
CA ASP A 165 7.43 12.67 -6.68
C ASP A 165 6.57 12.49 -7.94
N VAL A 166 5.86 13.50 -8.38
CA VAL A 166 5.01 13.43 -9.59
C VAL A 166 5.84 13.22 -10.86
N GLU A 167 6.98 13.90 -10.96
CA GLU A 167 7.81 13.98 -12.17
C GLU A 167 8.96 12.98 -12.20
N ASN A 168 9.30 12.41 -11.04
CA ASN A 168 10.46 11.56 -10.88
C ASN A 168 10.07 10.25 -10.20
N SER A 169 10.40 9.14 -10.84
CA SER A 169 10.36 7.81 -10.23
C SER A 169 11.40 7.70 -9.11
N LEU A 170 11.53 6.52 -8.52
CA LEU A 170 12.41 6.32 -7.37
C LEU A 170 13.87 6.54 -7.71
N ASP A 171 14.43 7.63 -7.22
CA ASP A 171 15.81 8.06 -7.42
C ASP A 171 16.54 8.28 -6.09
N LEU A 172 17.87 8.28 -6.15
CA LEU A 172 18.73 8.62 -5.03
C LEU A 172 19.00 10.13 -4.99
N TYR A 173 18.95 10.67 -3.79
CA TYR A 173 19.27 12.06 -3.48
C TYR A 173 20.23 12.11 -2.29
N SER A 174 20.99 13.19 -2.21
CA SER A 174 21.81 13.52 -1.03
C SER A 174 21.46 14.89 -0.49
N VAL A 175 21.63 15.08 0.82
CA VAL A 175 21.50 16.37 1.48
C VAL A 175 22.57 16.51 2.57
N SER A 176 23.25 17.66 2.60
CA SER A 176 24.23 17.97 3.65
C SER A 176 23.51 18.34 4.96
N LEU A 177 24.03 17.86 6.08
CA LEU A 177 23.57 18.23 7.41
C LEU A 177 24.34 19.45 7.93
N GLY A 178 23.63 20.42 8.50
CA GLY A 178 24.22 21.65 8.96
C GLY A 178 24.39 22.69 7.85
N GLY A 179 23.32 23.41 7.56
CA GLY A 179 23.29 24.47 6.54
C GLY A 179 21.95 24.53 5.80
N THR A 180 21.89 25.40 4.79
CA THR A 180 20.72 25.60 3.92
C THR A 180 20.87 24.88 2.58
N ALA A 181 21.72 23.83 2.51
CA ALA A 181 21.99 23.13 1.26
C ALA A 181 20.74 22.40 0.76
N GLN A 182 20.40 22.64 -0.49
CA GLN A 182 19.29 21.93 -1.14
C GLN A 182 19.68 20.49 -1.46
N PRO A 183 18.71 19.56 -1.48
CA PRO A 183 18.96 18.19 -1.91
C PRO A 183 19.51 18.12 -3.35
N VAL A 184 20.51 17.28 -3.57
CA VAL A 184 21.12 17.00 -4.86
C VAL A 184 20.68 15.63 -5.35
N ARG A 185 20.13 15.54 -6.56
CA ARG A 185 19.77 14.30 -7.22
C ARG A 185 21.02 13.56 -7.69
N LEU A 186 21.14 12.27 -7.36
CA LEU A 186 22.31 11.43 -7.66
C LEU A 186 22.04 10.44 -8.80
N SER A 187 20.78 10.10 -9.07
CA SER A 187 20.40 9.16 -10.14
C SER A 187 19.22 9.70 -10.95
N ASP A 188 19.03 9.20 -12.16
CA ASP A 188 17.88 9.47 -13.02
C ASP A 188 17.34 8.17 -13.59
N SER A 189 16.22 7.70 -13.03
CA SER A 189 15.58 6.44 -13.42
C SER A 189 14.41 6.63 -14.40
N MET A 190 14.09 7.89 -14.75
CA MET A 190 12.98 8.13 -15.66
C MET A 190 13.35 7.74 -17.10
N PRO A 191 12.43 7.09 -17.84
CA PRO A 191 12.68 6.74 -19.23
C PRO A 191 12.94 7.98 -20.08
N ALA A 192 13.95 7.91 -20.94
CA ALA A 192 14.19 8.94 -21.95
C ALA A 192 12.95 9.10 -22.85
N GLY A 193 12.55 10.33 -23.11
CA GLY A 193 11.41 10.66 -23.95
C GLY A 193 10.06 10.75 -23.24
N LEU A 194 9.99 10.47 -21.93
CA LEU A 194 8.78 10.79 -21.17
C LEU A 194 8.66 12.31 -21.01
N ASN A 195 7.57 12.86 -21.51
CA ASN A 195 7.27 14.28 -21.33
C ASN A 195 6.68 14.52 -19.92
N LYS A 196 7.50 15.02 -19.01
CA LYS A 196 7.07 15.29 -17.63
C LYS A 196 5.96 16.34 -17.53
N THR A 197 5.87 17.24 -18.54
CA THR A 197 4.79 18.25 -18.55
C THR A 197 3.41 17.64 -18.78
N ASP A 198 3.30 16.39 -19.22
CA ASP A 198 2.00 15.72 -19.37
C ASP A 198 1.52 15.08 -18.08
N LEU A 199 2.41 14.90 -17.11
CA LEU A 199 2.06 14.32 -15.82
C LEU A 199 1.17 15.25 -14.98
N VAL A 200 0.24 14.66 -14.27
CA VAL A 200 -0.74 15.35 -13.43
C VAL A 200 -0.44 15.06 -11.95
N ALA A 201 -0.35 16.11 -11.15
CA ALA A 201 -0.17 15.97 -9.71
C ALA A 201 -1.46 15.42 -9.06
N PRO A 202 -1.39 14.30 -8.34
CA PRO A 202 -2.51 13.85 -7.50
C PRO A 202 -2.79 14.87 -6.41
N THR A 203 -4.07 15.08 -6.10
CA THR A 203 -4.51 15.93 -5.00
C THR A 203 -5.04 15.05 -3.87
N PHE A 204 -4.57 15.26 -2.65
CA PHE A 204 -5.11 14.58 -1.48
C PHE A 204 -6.57 15.00 -1.25
N VAL A 205 -7.44 14.02 -1.04
CA VAL A 205 -8.85 14.19 -0.68
C VAL A 205 -9.21 13.17 0.38
N SER A 206 -10.30 13.40 1.11
CA SER A 206 -10.90 12.37 1.96
C SER A 206 -12.43 12.48 1.92
N PHE A 207 -13.10 11.39 2.18
CA PHE A 207 -14.56 11.30 2.21
C PHE A 207 -15.01 10.29 3.29
N PRO A 208 -16.27 10.43 3.79
CA PRO A 208 -16.72 9.55 4.86
C PRO A 208 -16.96 8.11 4.36
N SER A 209 -16.44 7.13 5.10
CA SER A 209 -16.73 5.71 4.88
C SER A 209 -18.23 5.42 4.94
N ARG A 210 -18.69 4.46 4.14
CA ARG A 210 -20.06 3.93 4.27
C ARG A 210 -20.29 3.19 5.58
N LEU A 211 -19.22 2.60 6.15
CA LEU A 211 -19.32 1.74 7.33
C LEU A 211 -19.59 2.56 8.61
N ASP A 212 -18.76 3.57 8.87
CA ASP A 212 -18.70 4.24 10.18
C ASP A 212 -18.47 5.75 10.08
N LYS A 213 -18.49 6.30 8.87
CA LYS A 213 -18.20 7.70 8.56
C LYS A 213 -16.78 8.17 8.86
N ALA A 214 -15.87 7.25 9.21
CA ALA A 214 -14.46 7.57 9.32
C ALA A 214 -13.92 8.13 7.98
N PRO A 215 -12.99 9.10 7.99
CA PRO A 215 -12.45 9.67 6.77
C PRO A 215 -11.61 8.61 6.04
N VAL A 216 -11.96 8.32 4.78
CA VAL A 216 -11.18 7.46 3.88
C VAL A 216 -10.15 8.34 3.16
N PRO A 217 -8.86 8.19 3.47
CA PRO A 217 -7.81 8.95 2.78
C PRO A 217 -7.74 8.51 1.32
N SER A 218 -7.56 9.48 0.42
CA SER A 218 -7.57 9.19 -1.01
C SER A 218 -6.76 10.22 -1.79
N SER A 219 -6.43 9.93 -3.04
CA SER A 219 -5.99 10.96 -3.96
C SER A 219 -6.84 10.96 -5.22
N ILE A 220 -6.98 12.14 -5.83
CA ILE A 220 -7.70 12.32 -7.08
C ILE A 220 -6.80 13.00 -8.12
N MET A 221 -6.85 12.50 -9.35
CA MET A 221 -6.20 13.10 -10.50
C MET A 221 -7.26 13.55 -11.51
N LEU A 222 -7.18 14.80 -11.94
CA LEU A 222 -8.07 15.40 -12.90
C LEU A 222 -7.31 15.71 -14.21
N PRO A 223 -7.87 15.46 -15.40
CA PRO A 223 -7.28 15.90 -16.65
C PRO A 223 -6.90 17.38 -16.61
N LYS A 224 -5.73 17.74 -17.17
CA LYS A 224 -5.22 19.13 -17.15
C LYS A 224 -6.21 20.16 -17.70
N ASN A 225 -6.90 19.80 -18.78
CA ASN A 225 -7.84 20.67 -19.47
C ASN A 225 -9.29 20.22 -19.24
N LEU A 226 -9.61 19.77 -17.99
CA LEU A 226 -10.94 19.30 -17.65
C LEU A 226 -11.96 20.42 -17.79
N ASP A 227 -12.90 20.28 -18.73
CA ASP A 227 -14.06 21.16 -18.84
C ASP A 227 -15.08 20.84 -17.77
N LYS A 228 -15.02 21.54 -16.64
CA LYS A 228 -15.92 21.32 -15.49
C LYS A 228 -17.39 21.64 -15.74
N SER A 229 -17.72 22.20 -16.91
CA SER A 229 -19.11 22.40 -17.35
C SER A 229 -19.76 21.14 -17.93
N LYS A 230 -18.94 20.13 -18.22
CA LYS A 230 -19.35 18.84 -18.79
C LYS A 230 -19.21 17.71 -17.78
N LYS A 231 -19.87 16.60 -18.08
CA LYS A 231 -19.77 15.35 -17.32
C LYS A 231 -18.71 14.43 -17.89
N HIS A 232 -17.80 13.94 -17.03
CA HIS A 232 -16.67 13.10 -17.40
C HIS A 232 -16.74 11.73 -16.74
N PRO A 233 -16.26 10.67 -17.40
CA PRO A 233 -16.14 9.34 -16.81
C PRO A 233 -15.07 9.34 -15.72
N ALA A 234 -15.25 8.48 -14.71
CA ALA A 234 -14.30 8.32 -13.62
C ALA A 234 -13.92 6.86 -13.42
N ILE A 235 -12.75 6.64 -12.86
CA ILE A 235 -12.19 5.32 -12.55
C ILE A 235 -11.69 5.34 -11.11
N VAL A 236 -12.04 4.30 -10.35
CA VAL A 236 -11.46 4.03 -9.03
C VAL A 236 -10.38 2.97 -9.19
N TRP A 237 -9.12 3.33 -8.87
CA TRP A 237 -8.01 2.41 -8.76
C TRP A 237 -7.88 1.91 -7.33
N ILE A 238 -7.82 0.59 -7.16
CA ILE A 238 -7.67 -0.08 -5.87
C ILE A 238 -6.29 -0.73 -5.81
N HIS A 239 -5.43 -0.30 -4.89
CA HIS A 239 -4.12 -0.92 -4.68
C HIS A 239 -4.24 -2.34 -4.14
N GLY A 240 -3.21 -3.14 -4.29
CA GLY A 240 -3.15 -4.51 -3.79
C GLY A 240 -2.56 -4.63 -2.40
N SER A 241 -2.16 -5.85 -2.03
CA SER A 241 -1.61 -6.24 -0.72
C SER A 241 -2.60 -6.14 0.46
N GLY A 242 -3.61 -5.26 0.43
CA GLY A 242 -4.47 -4.95 1.56
C GLY A 242 -3.75 -4.22 2.71
N SER A 243 -2.42 -4.06 2.60
CA SER A 243 -1.57 -3.37 3.56
C SER A 243 -0.48 -2.54 2.86
N ASP A 244 -0.74 -2.06 1.65
CA ASP A 244 0.05 -1.04 0.97
C ASP A 244 -0.66 0.31 1.10
N GLN A 245 -0.23 1.34 0.37
CA GLN A 245 -0.89 2.65 0.30
C GLN A 245 -0.59 3.33 -1.04
N ASN A 246 -1.38 4.34 -1.38
CA ASN A 246 -1.09 5.26 -2.48
C ASN A 246 -0.22 6.44 -2.00
N PHE A 247 0.40 7.12 -2.95
CA PHE A 247 1.26 8.28 -2.71
C PHE A 247 0.90 9.42 -3.69
N LEU A 248 1.24 10.66 -3.32
CA LEU A 248 1.05 11.83 -4.18
C LEU A 248 2.20 11.92 -5.21
N GLY A 249 2.43 10.85 -5.93
CA GLY A 249 3.50 10.70 -6.93
C GLY A 249 3.70 9.24 -7.30
N TRP A 250 4.84 8.95 -7.93
CA TRP A 250 5.20 7.58 -8.29
C TRP A 250 5.32 6.71 -7.05
N HIS A 251 4.66 5.56 -7.10
CA HIS A 251 4.75 4.60 -6.00
C HIS A 251 6.20 4.09 -5.85
N PRO A 252 6.79 4.13 -4.64
CA PRO A 252 8.19 3.74 -4.45
C PRO A 252 8.45 2.22 -4.58
N GLY A 253 7.40 1.41 -4.52
CA GLY A 253 7.44 -0.04 -4.59
C GLY A 253 6.85 -0.61 -5.89
N SER A 254 6.26 -1.79 -5.77
CA SER A 254 5.80 -2.62 -6.90
C SER A 254 4.66 -2.01 -7.71
N TYR A 255 3.86 -1.10 -7.13
CA TYR A 255 2.71 -0.49 -7.80
C TYR A 255 3.05 0.72 -8.68
N ARG A 256 4.34 1.07 -8.86
CA ARG A 256 4.76 2.22 -9.69
C ARG A 256 4.24 2.16 -11.13
N MET A 257 4.13 0.96 -11.72
CA MET A 257 3.60 0.83 -13.08
C MET A 257 2.10 1.16 -13.16
N TYR A 258 1.34 0.91 -12.12
CA TYR A 258 -0.09 1.25 -12.06
C TYR A 258 -0.31 2.75 -11.89
N TYR A 259 0.61 3.46 -11.23
CA TYR A 259 0.63 4.92 -11.26
C TYR A 259 0.82 5.45 -12.69
N SER A 260 1.73 4.85 -13.49
CA SER A 260 1.91 5.26 -14.89
C SER A 260 0.66 5.03 -15.74
N VAL A 261 -0.08 3.92 -15.51
CA VAL A 261 -1.37 3.67 -16.17
C VAL A 261 -2.42 4.69 -15.73
N SER A 262 -2.49 5.02 -14.45
CA SER A 262 -3.39 6.05 -13.94
C SER A 262 -3.08 7.42 -14.58
N GLN A 263 -1.81 7.80 -14.72
CA GLN A 263 -1.40 9.00 -15.44
C GLN A 263 -1.83 8.98 -16.91
N TYR A 264 -1.68 7.84 -17.57
CA TYR A 264 -2.13 7.66 -18.95
C TYR A 264 -3.65 7.81 -19.08
N LEU A 265 -4.42 7.14 -18.21
CA LEU A 265 -5.89 7.23 -18.21
C LEU A 265 -6.38 8.67 -17.97
N VAL A 266 -5.71 9.42 -17.10
CA VAL A 266 -6.02 10.85 -16.88
C VAL A 266 -5.79 11.67 -18.14
N GLN A 267 -4.70 11.39 -18.90
CA GLN A 267 -4.44 12.05 -20.20
C GLN A 267 -5.50 11.67 -21.24
N GLN A 268 -6.10 10.48 -21.14
CA GLN A 268 -7.23 10.06 -21.98
C GLN A 268 -8.58 10.66 -21.56
N GLY A 269 -8.60 11.55 -20.56
CA GLY A 269 -9.78 12.28 -20.13
C GLY A 269 -10.57 11.65 -18.98
N TYR A 270 -10.05 10.59 -18.34
CA TYR A 270 -10.66 10.00 -17.16
C TYR A 270 -10.28 10.77 -15.89
N ILE A 271 -11.22 10.88 -14.96
CA ILE A 271 -10.94 11.26 -13.58
C ILE A 271 -10.55 9.99 -12.83
N VAL A 272 -9.40 9.98 -12.15
CA VAL A 272 -8.91 8.81 -11.43
C VAL A 272 -8.88 9.09 -9.93
N LEU A 273 -9.60 8.29 -9.15
CA LEU A 273 -9.60 8.29 -7.68
C LEU A 273 -8.84 7.07 -7.17
N THR A 274 -8.00 7.26 -6.14
CA THR A 274 -7.20 6.19 -5.55
C THR A 274 -7.39 6.18 -4.03
N PRO A 275 -8.39 5.45 -3.49
CA PRO A 275 -8.61 5.35 -2.06
C PRO A 275 -7.56 4.48 -1.36
N ASP A 276 -7.14 4.92 -0.17
CA ASP A 276 -6.46 4.08 0.82
C ASP A 276 -7.53 3.58 1.81
N TYR A 277 -8.19 2.50 1.42
CA TYR A 277 -9.23 1.85 2.22
C TYR A 277 -8.65 1.29 3.53
N ARG A 278 -9.48 1.00 4.51
CA ARG A 278 -9.02 0.37 5.77
C ARG A 278 -8.26 -0.93 5.49
N GLY A 279 -7.21 -1.18 6.25
CA GLY A 279 -6.18 -2.17 5.95
C GLY A 279 -4.90 -1.54 5.41
N SER A 280 -4.98 -0.38 4.73
CA SER A 280 -3.82 0.32 4.18
C SER A 280 -2.82 0.72 5.24
N SER A 281 -1.52 0.61 4.89
CA SER A 281 -0.39 0.99 5.74
C SER A 281 -0.18 2.52 5.78
N GLY A 282 0.67 2.98 6.70
CA GLY A 282 1.03 4.40 6.83
C GLY A 282 0.02 5.24 7.60
N TYR A 283 -1.04 4.63 8.09
CA TYR A 283 -2.12 5.21 8.91
C TYR A 283 -2.07 4.70 10.35
N SER A 284 -3.10 5.02 11.15
CA SER A 284 -3.19 4.51 12.51
C SER A 284 -3.29 2.97 12.54
N ARG A 285 -2.92 2.37 13.68
CA ARG A 285 -3.08 0.94 13.92
C ARG A 285 -4.53 0.47 13.70
N ASP A 286 -5.50 1.25 14.17
CA ASP A 286 -6.91 0.89 14.01
C ASP A 286 -7.36 0.91 12.53
N TRP A 287 -6.82 1.82 11.71
CA TRP A 287 -7.05 1.82 10.27
C TRP A 287 -6.40 0.61 9.60
N ALA A 288 -5.12 0.36 9.90
CA ALA A 288 -4.35 -0.76 9.33
C ALA A 288 -4.95 -2.13 9.72
N THR A 289 -5.57 -2.25 10.89
CA THR A 289 -6.22 -3.48 11.35
C THR A 289 -7.75 -3.48 11.16
N GLY A 290 -8.30 -2.48 10.49
CA GLY A 290 -9.74 -2.27 10.35
C GLY A 290 -10.49 -3.31 9.51
N VAL A 291 -9.77 -4.17 8.80
CA VAL A 291 -10.33 -5.31 8.05
C VAL A 291 -10.39 -6.61 8.86
N HIS A 292 -10.00 -6.59 10.15
CA HIS A 292 -10.06 -7.77 11.01
C HIS A 292 -11.49 -8.30 11.09
N MET A 293 -11.65 -9.60 10.78
CA MET A 293 -12.94 -10.31 10.72
C MET A 293 -13.97 -9.69 9.77
N GLY A 294 -13.52 -8.81 8.85
CA GLY A 294 -14.41 -8.12 7.89
C GLY A 294 -13.72 -7.82 6.55
N LEU A 295 -12.68 -8.60 6.21
CA LEU A 295 -11.95 -8.52 4.95
C LEU A 295 -12.89 -8.74 3.76
N GLY A 296 -12.89 -7.83 2.77
CA GLY A 296 -13.83 -7.83 1.65
C GLY A 296 -15.21 -7.26 1.97
N VAL A 297 -15.46 -6.87 3.21
CA VAL A 297 -16.70 -6.22 3.64
C VAL A 297 -16.41 -4.78 4.06
N ASN A 298 -15.54 -4.62 5.07
CA ASN A 298 -15.24 -3.30 5.62
C ASN A 298 -14.50 -2.39 4.63
N ASP A 299 -13.50 -2.92 3.97
CA ASP A 299 -12.69 -2.26 2.94
C ASP A 299 -13.47 -2.01 1.63
N THR A 300 -14.36 -2.93 1.23
CA THR A 300 -15.28 -2.71 0.10
C THR A 300 -16.23 -1.54 0.38
N ALA A 301 -16.67 -1.36 1.63
CA ALA A 301 -17.49 -0.20 2.01
C ALA A 301 -16.75 1.13 1.84
N ASP A 302 -15.44 1.16 2.11
CA ASP A 302 -14.60 2.34 1.88
C ASP A 302 -14.39 2.61 0.38
N VAL A 303 -14.16 1.56 -0.42
CA VAL A 303 -14.06 1.69 -1.89
C VAL A 303 -15.37 2.20 -2.49
N ALA A 304 -16.51 1.68 -2.05
CA ALA A 304 -17.83 2.13 -2.49
C ALA A 304 -18.09 3.60 -2.11
N ALA A 305 -17.63 4.04 -0.93
CA ALA A 305 -17.70 5.44 -0.53
C ALA A 305 -16.91 6.36 -1.48
N GLY A 306 -15.84 5.86 -2.10
CA GLY A 306 -15.09 6.57 -3.14
C GLY A 306 -15.94 6.86 -4.38
N ALA A 307 -16.77 5.93 -4.81
CA ALA A 307 -17.71 6.17 -5.90
C ALA A 307 -18.83 7.15 -5.49
N ASP A 308 -19.32 7.07 -4.25
CA ASP A 308 -20.28 8.08 -3.74
C ASP A 308 -19.65 9.47 -3.76
N TYR A 309 -18.41 9.61 -3.30
CA TYR A 309 -17.67 10.87 -3.38
C TYR A 309 -17.57 11.40 -4.82
N LEU A 310 -17.20 10.55 -5.77
CA LEU A 310 -17.14 10.93 -7.18
C LEU A 310 -18.48 11.45 -7.69
N LYS A 311 -19.60 10.84 -7.29
CA LYS A 311 -20.96 11.28 -7.67
C LYS A 311 -21.31 12.66 -7.13
N THR A 312 -20.67 13.13 -6.05
CA THR A 312 -20.88 14.49 -5.52
C THR A 312 -20.21 15.57 -6.37
N LEU A 313 -19.24 15.21 -7.20
CA LEU A 313 -18.48 16.16 -8.01
C LEU A 313 -19.32 16.57 -9.24
N PRO A 314 -19.60 17.88 -9.45
CA PRO A 314 -20.52 18.33 -10.46
C PRO A 314 -20.09 17.99 -11.90
N TYR A 315 -18.81 17.71 -12.12
CA TYR A 315 -18.21 17.37 -13.41
C TYR A 315 -17.99 15.85 -13.61
N VAL A 316 -18.41 14.99 -12.67
CA VAL A 316 -18.38 13.53 -12.83
C VAL A 316 -19.71 13.02 -13.34
N ASP A 317 -19.69 12.10 -14.29
CA ASP A 317 -20.87 11.36 -14.73
C ASP A 317 -21.12 10.18 -13.78
N ALA A 318 -22.19 10.27 -13.00
CA ALA A 318 -22.54 9.28 -11.99
C ALA A 318 -22.79 7.88 -12.53
N ASP A 319 -23.17 7.78 -13.84
CA ASP A 319 -23.47 6.52 -14.52
C ASP A 319 -22.25 5.91 -15.23
N ARG A 320 -21.11 6.61 -15.20
CA ARG A 320 -19.88 6.22 -15.91
C ARG A 320 -18.67 6.13 -14.96
N ILE A 321 -18.83 5.35 -13.88
CA ILE A 321 -17.76 5.06 -12.92
C ILE A 321 -17.32 3.61 -13.06
N GLY A 322 -16.05 3.41 -13.43
CA GLY A 322 -15.38 2.10 -13.47
C GLY A 322 -14.55 1.83 -12.21
N VAL A 323 -14.25 0.55 -11.97
CA VAL A 323 -13.43 0.11 -10.84
C VAL A 323 -12.40 -0.92 -11.29
N TRP A 324 -11.17 -0.85 -10.79
CA TRP A 324 -10.16 -1.84 -11.11
C TRP A 324 -9.04 -1.92 -10.07
N GLY A 325 -8.37 -3.07 -10.04
CA GLY A 325 -7.22 -3.25 -9.16
C GLY A 325 -6.46 -4.53 -9.42
N LEU A 326 -5.27 -4.62 -8.84
CA LEU A 326 -4.41 -5.79 -8.88
C LEU A 326 -4.44 -6.54 -7.56
N SER A 327 -4.43 -7.89 -7.60
CA SER A 327 -4.23 -8.71 -6.41
C SER A 327 -5.38 -8.52 -5.42
N TYR A 328 -5.09 -8.04 -4.22
CA TYR A 328 -6.13 -7.61 -3.29
C TYR A 328 -7.08 -6.57 -3.90
N GLY A 329 -6.57 -5.65 -4.73
CA GLY A 329 -7.40 -4.69 -5.46
C GLY A 329 -8.30 -5.37 -6.51
N GLY A 330 -7.85 -6.44 -7.16
CA GLY A 330 -8.68 -7.29 -8.03
C GLY A 330 -9.77 -8.01 -7.25
N PHE A 331 -9.43 -8.56 -6.08
CA PHE A 331 -10.39 -9.12 -5.13
C PHE A 331 -11.47 -8.09 -4.73
N LEU A 332 -11.07 -6.87 -4.33
CA LEU A 332 -12.03 -5.81 -3.98
C LEU A 332 -12.84 -5.34 -5.18
N THR A 333 -12.29 -5.38 -6.40
CA THR A 333 -13.05 -5.11 -7.63
C THR A 333 -14.21 -6.11 -7.79
N LEU A 334 -13.94 -7.41 -7.62
CA LEU A 334 -14.97 -8.44 -7.67
C LEU A 334 -16.00 -8.28 -6.55
N GLN A 335 -15.54 -7.99 -5.32
CA GLN A 335 -16.44 -7.74 -4.19
C GLN A 335 -17.34 -6.50 -4.44
N ALA A 336 -16.76 -5.41 -4.93
CA ALA A 336 -17.50 -4.18 -5.25
C ALA A 336 -18.60 -4.42 -6.30
N LEU A 337 -18.27 -5.13 -7.39
CA LEU A 337 -19.24 -5.47 -8.44
C LEU A 337 -20.36 -6.41 -7.96
N ASN A 338 -20.04 -7.32 -7.03
CA ASN A 338 -21.01 -8.27 -6.48
C ASN A 338 -21.88 -7.65 -5.36
N THR A 339 -21.32 -6.69 -4.60
CA THR A 339 -22.01 -6.09 -3.44
C THR A 339 -22.98 -4.99 -3.85
N ASP A 340 -22.56 -4.12 -4.77
CA ASP A 340 -23.37 -3.01 -5.27
C ASP A 340 -23.24 -2.89 -6.79
N PRO A 341 -23.94 -3.76 -7.54
CA PRO A 341 -23.84 -3.79 -9.01
C PRO A 341 -24.41 -2.53 -9.68
N THR A 342 -25.14 -1.69 -8.96
CA THR A 342 -25.70 -0.43 -9.50
C THR A 342 -24.73 0.74 -9.40
N LEU A 343 -23.75 0.64 -8.52
CA LEU A 343 -22.77 1.68 -8.26
C LEU A 343 -21.75 1.82 -9.40
N TRP A 344 -21.40 0.70 -10.02
CA TRP A 344 -20.31 0.59 -10.99
C TRP A 344 -20.83 0.36 -12.39
N ARG A 345 -20.16 0.95 -13.38
CA ARG A 345 -20.46 0.71 -14.79
C ARG A 345 -19.80 -0.55 -15.34
N CYS A 346 -18.54 -0.79 -14.95
CA CYS A 346 -17.73 -1.95 -15.33
C CYS A 346 -16.58 -2.13 -14.34
N GLY A 347 -15.90 -3.28 -14.40
CA GLY A 347 -14.70 -3.51 -13.58
C GLY A 347 -13.64 -4.36 -14.25
N ILE A 348 -12.37 -4.19 -13.81
CA ILE A 348 -11.24 -4.99 -14.29
C ILE A 348 -10.56 -5.65 -13.08
N ASP A 349 -10.59 -6.96 -13.05
CA ASP A 349 -9.87 -7.79 -12.09
C ASP A 349 -8.50 -8.16 -12.67
N VAL A 350 -7.42 -7.71 -12.04
CA VAL A 350 -6.07 -8.13 -12.38
C VAL A 350 -5.56 -9.08 -11.29
N ALA A 351 -5.52 -10.37 -11.57
CA ALA A 351 -4.99 -11.42 -10.68
C ALA A 351 -5.55 -11.34 -9.25
N GLY A 352 -6.88 -11.17 -9.10
CA GLY A 352 -7.54 -11.06 -7.80
C GLY A 352 -7.68 -12.39 -7.08
N VAL A 353 -7.60 -12.37 -5.75
CA VAL A 353 -7.93 -13.51 -4.90
C VAL A 353 -9.45 -13.71 -4.92
N VAL A 354 -9.90 -14.92 -5.13
CA VAL A 354 -11.34 -15.20 -5.21
C VAL A 354 -11.89 -16.01 -4.03
N ASP A 355 -10.98 -16.62 -3.26
CA ASP A 355 -11.32 -17.46 -2.12
C ASP A 355 -10.17 -17.51 -1.11
N TRP A 356 -10.32 -16.83 0.00
CA TRP A 356 -9.30 -16.74 1.04
C TRP A 356 -8.98 -18.06 1.74
N ALA A 357 -9.91 -19.05 1.70
CA ALA A 357 -9.65 -20.38 2.24
C ALA A 357 -8.56 -21.14 1.45
N THR A 358 -8.29 -20.73 0.21
CA THR A 358 -7.24 -21.32 -0.64
C THR A 358 -5.97 -20.49 -0.73
N TYR A 359 -5.91 -19.35 -0.03
CA TYR A 359 -4.74 -18.48 0.05
C TYR A 359 -3.82 -18.86 1.23
N GLY A 360 -2.63 -18.25 1.31
CA GLY A 360 -1.64 -18.56 2.34
C GLY A 360 -2.10 -18.25 3.78
N ALA A 361 -2.10 -19.25 4.65
CA ALA A 361 -2.56 -19.14 6.03
C ALA A 361 -1.82 -18.03 6.84
N GLY A 362 -0.53 -17.79 6.56
CA GLY A 362 0.22 -16.71 7.21
C GLY A 362 -0.35 -15.30 6.95
N TYR A 363 -1.11 -15.12 5.87
CA TYR A 363 -1.82 -13.88 5.58
C TYR A 363 -3.25 -13.91 6.16
N THR A 364 -3.96 -15.02 5.99
CA THR A 364 -5.39 -15.10 6.30
C THR A 364 -5.66 -15.29 7.78
N THR A 365 -4.89 -16.15 8.46
CA THR A 365 -5.14 -16.47 9.88
C THR A 365 -5.14 -15.24 10.80
N PRO A 366 -4.18 -14.32 10.73
CA PRO A 366 -4.23 -13.11 11.56
C PRO A 366 -5.46 -12.22 11.30
N ARG A 367 -6.03 -12.26 10.09
CA ARG A 367 -7.14 -11.40 9.66
C ARG A 367 -8.51 -12.01 9.84
N LEU A 368 -8.63 -13.32 9.65
CA LEU A 368 -9.91 -14.04 9.58
C LEU A 368 -10.03 -15.22 10.54
N GLY A 369 -8.96 -15.55 11.29
CA GLY A 369 -8.85 -16.84 11.98
C GLY A 369 -8.69 -17.99 10.98
N THR A 370 -9.08 -19.19 11.34
CA THR A 370 -9.06 -20.34 10.43
C THR A 370 -10.42 -20.54 9.75
N PRO A 371 -10.48 -21.18 8.56
CA PRO A 371 -11.74 -21.48 7.90
C PRO A 371 -12.67 -22.40 8.72
N VAL A 372 -12.08 -23.20 9.61
CA VAL A 372 -12.84 -24.12 10.49
C VAL A 372 -13.51 -23.36 11.63
N GLU A 373 -12.81 -22.39 12.22
CA GLU A 373 -13.33 -21.56 13.31
C GLU A 373 -14.33 -20.52 12.82
N ASN A 374 -14.10 -19.94 11.62
CA ASN A 374 -14.87 -18.81 11.10
C ASN A 374 -15.38 -19.05 9.66
N PRO A 375 -16.13 -20.15 9.38
CA PRO A 375 -16.53 -20.52 8.03
C PRO A 375 -17.39 -19.44 7.33
N GLU A 376 -18.24 -18.74 8.08
CA GLU A 376 -19.10 -17.69 7.53
C GLU A 376 -18.30 -16.45 7.11
N ILE A 377 -17.27 -16.08 7.87
CA ILE A 377 -16.38 -14.96 7.50
C ILE A 377 -15.65 -15.28 6.19
N TYR A 378 -15.10 -16.49 6.07
CA TYR A 378 -14.47 -16.92 4.82
C TYR A 378 -15.46 -16.96 3.66
N ARG A 379 -16.72 -17.37 3.90
CA ARG A 379 -17.77 -17.39 2.88
C ARG A 379 -18.08 -15.97 2.37
N VAL A 380 -18.27 -15.00 3.25
CA VAL A 380 -18.62 -13.62 2.85
C VAL A 380 -17.42 -12.87 2.27
N SER A 381 -16.20 -13.22 2.67
CA SER A 381 -14.95 -12.67 2.14
C SER A 381 -14.54 -13.26 0.78
N ALA A 382 -15.24 -14.23 0.24
CA ALA A 382 -14.88 -14.90 -1.01
C ALA A 382 -15.82 -14.47 -2.15
N PRO A 383 -15.38 -13.58 -3.07
CA PRO A 383 -16.23 -13.09 -4.17
C PRO A 383 -16.76 -14.20 -5.08
N ILE A 384 -16.06 -15.33 -5.17
CA ILE A 384 -16.52 -16.49 -5.98
C ILE A 384 -17.91 -16.98 -5.56
N ASN A 385 -18.29 -16.82 -4.30
CA ASN A 385 -19.58 -17.24 -3.76
C ASN A 385 -20.74 -16.32 -4.16
N PHE A 386 -20.44 -15.18 -4.79
CA PHE A 386 -21.43 -14.15 -5.12
C PHE A 386 -21.47 -13.79 -6.61
N MET A 387 -20.79 -14.54 -7.49
CA MET A 387 -20.70 -14.26 -8.92
C MET A 387 -22.08 -14.26 -9.62
N GLN A 388 -23.10 -14.89 -9.04
CA GLN A 388 -24.50 -14.79 -9.53
C GLN A 388 -25.03 -13.33 -9.45
N LYS A 389 -24.48 -12.49 -8.57
CA LYS A 389 -24.85 -11.08 -8.44
C LYS A 389 -24.14 -10.17 -9.46
N LEU A 390 -23.09 -10.64 -10.12
CA LEU A 390 -22.39 -9.85 -11.12
C LEU A 390 -23.35 -9.49 -12.26
N ALA A 391 -23.61 -8.19 -12.42
CA ALA A 391 -24.52 -7.66 -13.43
C ALA A 391 -23.83 -6.63 -14.34
N ARG A 392 -22.52 -6.49 -14.22
CA ARG A 392 -21.74 -5.48 -14.97
C ARG A 392 -20.62 -6.15 -15.76
N PRO A 393 -20.19 -5.53 -16.88
CA PRO A 393 -19.05 -6.02 -17.64
C PRO A 393 -17.80 -6.20 -16.77
N LEU A 394 -17.13 -7.34 -16.97
CA LEU A 394 -15.90 -7.71 -16.26
C LEU A 394 -14.82 -8.11 -17.27
N LEU A 395 -13.64 -7.50 -17.11
CA LEU A 395 -12.41 -7.96 -17.76
C LEU A 395 -11.50 -8.60 -16.69
N VAL A 396 -10.97 -9.79 -16.97
CA VAL A 396 -10.01 -10.50 -16.12
C VAL A 396 -8.67 -10.55 -16.81
N LEU A 397 -7.59 -10.11 -16.13
CA LEU A 397 -6.22 -10.15 -16.65
C LEU A 397 -5.33 -10.96 -15.70
N HIS A 398 -4.66 -12.03 -16.18
CA HIS A 398 -3.86 -12.89 -15.30
C HIS A 398 -2.67 -13.53 -16.01
N GLY A 399 -1.54 -13.62 -15.29
CA GLY A 399 -0.36 -14.35 -15.71
C GLY A 399 -0.41 -15.83 -15.32
N THR A 400 -0.04 -16.73 -16.24
CA THR A 400 -0.18 -18.18 -15.98
C THR A 400 0.87 -18.75 -15.03
N ASN A 401 1.97 -18.00 -14.74
CA ASN A 401 3.03 -18.40 -13.79
C ASN A 401 2.96 -17.59 -12.49
N ASP A 402 1.78 -17.08 -12.15
CA ASP A 402 1.55 -16.39 -10.89
C ASP A 402 1.61 -17.41 -9.73
N ARG A 403 2.55 -17.18 -8.79
CA ARG A 403 2.77 -18.01 -7.60
C ARG A 403 2.23 -17.37 -6.32
N ASN A 404 1.75 -16.13 -6.42
CA ASN A 404 1.13 -15.42 -5.30
C ASN A 404 -0.38 -15.62 -5.29
N VAL A 405 -1.06 -15.16 -6.34
CA VAL A 405 -2.45 -15.52 -6.63
C VAL A 405 -2.43 -16.48 -7.80
N GLN A 406 -2.75 -17.73 -7.53
CA GLN A 406 -2.62 -18.77 -8.56
C GLN A 406 -3.62 -18.55 -9.71
N PHE A 407 -3.18 -18.76 -10.95
CA PHE A 407 -4.01 -18.60 -12.16
C PHE A 407 -5.33 -19.39 -12.09
N ARG A 408 -5.37 -20.47 -11.29
CA ARG A 408 -6.61 -21.24 -11.03
C ARG A 408 -7.74 -20.37 -10.46
N ASP A 409 -7.43 -19.28 -9.77
CA ASP A 409 -8.45 -18.38 -9.20
C ASP A 409 -9.24 -17.70 -10.32
N SER A 410 -8.58 -17.17 -11.34
CA SER A 410 -9.27 -16.67 -12.54
C SER A 410 -10.01 -17.76 -13.30
N LEU A 411 -9.45 -18.98 -13.40
CA LEU A 411 -10.18 -20.10 -14.03
C LEU A 411 -11.47 -20.44 -13.27
N ARG A 412 -11.47 -20.36 -11.94
CA ARG A 412 -12.70 -20.54 -11.13
C ARG A 412 -13.74 -19.45 -11.42
N VAL A 413 -13.32 -18.20 -11.57
CA VAL A 413 -14.21 -17.09 -11.97
C VAL A 413 -14.82 -17.39 -13.33
N ILE A 414 -14.00 -17.71 -14.33
CA ILE A 414 -14.44 -17.99 -15.70
C ILE A 414 -15.42 -19.17 -15.75
N ASP A 415 -15.08 -20.31 -15.13
CA ASP A 415 -15.96 -21.49 -15.07
C ASP A 415 -17.31 -21.16 -14.42
N THR A 416 -17.28 -20.36 -13.35
CA THR A 416 -18.51 -19.93 -12.67
C THR A 416 -19.36 -19.02 -13.56
N LEU A 417 -18.75 -18.05 -14.25
CA LEU A 417 -19.48 -17.15 -15.16
C LEU A 417 -20.07 -17.89 -16.36
N LEU A 418 -19.35 -18.85 -16.93
CA LEU A 418 -19.86 -19.73 -17.99
C LEU A 418 -21.08 -20.54 -17.53
N LYS A 419 -21.02 -21.13 -16.32
CA LYS A 419 -22.17 -21.85 -15.73
C LYS A 419 -23.39 -20.95 -15.46
N LEU A 420 -23.15 -19.64 -15.23
CA LEU A 420 -24.19 -18.65 -14.98
C LEU A 420 -24.67 -17.94 -16.25
N ASP A 421 -24.16 -18.33 -17.43
CA ASP A 421 -24.41 -17.65 -18.73
C ASP A 421 -24.17 -16.13 -18.66
N LYS A 422 -23.06 -15.72 -17.98
CA LYS A 422 -22.67 -14.30 -17.83
C LYS A 422 -21.50 -13.96 -18.74
N PRO A 423 -21.57 -12.84 -19.49
CA PRO A 423 -20.49 -12.41 -20.35
C PRO A 423 -19.30 -11.88 -19.54
N PHE A 424 -18.10 -12.13 -20.04
CA PHE A 424 -16.83 -11.60 -19.54
C PHE A 424 -15.82 -11.45 -20.67
N GLU A 425 -14.77 -10.68 -20.42
CA GLU A 425 -13.56 -10.63 -21.24
C GLU A 425 -12.37 -11.17 -20.45
N MET A 426 -11.37 -11.72 -21.14
CA MET A 426 -10.17 -12.24 -20.48
C MET A 426 -8.90 -12.01 -21.29
N GLY A 427 -7.83 -11.54 -20.60
CA GLY A 427 -6.47 -11.55 -21.09
C GLY A 427 -5.62 -12.56 -20.33
N VAL A 428 -5.15 -13.61 -21.02
CA VAL A 428 -4.25 -14.63 -20.46
C VAL A 428 -2.83 -14.37 -20.88
N TYR A 429 -1.89 -14.29 -19.93
CA TYR A 429 -0.49 -13.97 -20.20
C TYR A 429 0.44 -15.14 -19.87
N PRO A 430 0.76 -15.98 -20.87
CA PRO A 430 1.57 -17.18 -20.66
C PRO A 430 2.95 -16.87 -20.10
N GLY A 431 3.30 -17.52 -18.98
CA GLY A 431 4.59 -17.36 -18.32
C GLY A 431 4.80 -16.07 -17.51
N GLU A 432 3.81 -15.15 -17.49
CA GLU A 432 3.85 -13.98 -16.62
C GLU A 432 3.58 -14.36 -15.16
N ILE A 433 4.25 -13.62 -14.28
CA ILE A 433 4.10 -13.71 -12.83
C ILE A 433 3.08 -12.68 -12.32
N HIS A 434 2.89 -12.57 -11.02
CA HIS A 434 1.91 -11.69 -10.37
C HIS A 434 1.98 -10.22 -10.83
N PHE A 435 3.20 -9.65 -10.94
CA PHE A 435 3.44 -8.36 -11.58
C PHE A 435 3.99 -8.61 -12.98
N PHE A 436 3.24 -8.28 -14.03
CA PHE A 436 3.70 -8.46 -15.40
C PHE A 436 5.00 -7.72 -15.66
N ARG A 437 5.94 -8.34 -16.39
CA ARG A 437 7.28 -7.80 -16.59
C ARG A 437 7.65 -7.56 -18.03
N ARG A 438 7.16 -8.40 -18.96
CA ARG A 438 7.56 -8.32 -20.35
C ARG A 438 6.85 -7.15 -21.05
N ALA A 439 7.62 -6.31 -21.74
CA ALA A 439 7.12 -5.06 -22.34
C ALA A 439 5.93 -5.27 -23.29
N HIS A 440 5.94 -6.34 -24.12
CA HIS A 440 4.84 -6.65 -25.03
C HIS A 440 3.57 -7.06 -24.30
N ILE A 441 3.69 -7.75 -23.17
CA ILE A 441 2.55 -8.12 -22.32
C ILE A 441 1.97 -6.90 -21.62
N LEU A 442 2.82 -6.06 -21.04
CA LEU A 442 2.37 -4.80 -20.43
C LEU A 442 1.63 -3.94 -21.44
N ARG A 443 2.15 -3.85 -22.67
CA ARG A 443 1.50 -3.09 -23.74
C ARG A 443 0.12 -3.67 -24.10
N ASP A 444 -0.02 -4.99 -24.19
CA ASP A 444 -1.31 -5.63 -24.46
C ASP A 444 -2.28 -5.43 -23.28
N ALA A 445 -1.83 -5.67 -22.06
CA ALA A 445 -2.66 -5.53 -20.86
C ALA A 445 -3.23 -4.10 -20.72
N TRP A 446 -2.39 -3.08 -20.97
CA TRP A 446 -2.82 -1.68 -20.87
C TRP A 446 -3.73 -1.26 -22.01
N ARG A 447 -3.49 -1.75 -23.23
CA ARG A 447 -4.41 -1.52 -24.38
C ARG A 447 -5.77 -2.16 -24.14
N ARG A 448 -5.83 -3.38 -23.57
CA ARG A 448 -7.09 -4.01 -23.19
C ARG A 448 -7.81 -3.23 -22.08
N THR A 449 -7.06 -2.78 -21.07
CA THR A 449 -7.60 -1.93 -19.99
C THR A 449 -8.23 -0.65 -20.56
N GLU A 450 -7.52 0.07 -21.42
CA GLU A 450 -8.02 1.27 -22.08
C GLU A 450 -9.25 0.99 -22.95
N ALA A 451 -9.15 0.01 -23.87
CA ALA A 451 -10.24 -0.34 -24.79
C ALA A 451 -11.52 -0.74 -24.02
N PHE A 452 -11.37 -1.50 -22.92
CA PHE A 452 -12.48 -1.90 -22.07
C PHE A 452 -13.14 -0.70 -21.38
N PHE A 453 -12.36 0.20 -20.80
CA PHE A 453 -12.91 1.43 -20.21
C PHE A 453 -13.52 2.36 -21.27
N ASP A 454 -12.90 2.51 -22.43
CA ASP A 454 -13.44 3.33 -23.52
C ASP A 454 -14.80 2.80 -23.99
N MET A 455 -14.91 1.48 -24.19
CA MET A 455 -16.15 0.83 -24.59
C MET A 455 -17.28 1.08 -23.59
N HIS A 456 -17.01 0.92 -22.29
CA HIS A 456 -18.06 0.93 -21.28
C HIS A 456 -18.29 2.30 -20.65
N LEU A 457 -17.29 3.20 -20.65
CA LEU A 457 -17.37 4.51 -19.98
C LEU A 457 -17.48 5.69 -20.94
N LYS A 458 -16.99 5.59 -22.19
CA LYS A 458 -17.06 6.69 -23.18
C LYS A 458 -18.17 6.50 -24.20
N HIS A 459 -18.32 5.30 -24.75
CA HIS A 459 -19.22 5.06 -25.90
C HIS A 459 -20.60 4.53 -25.53
N GLY A 460 -20.86 4.24 -24.26
CA GLY A 460 -22.10 3.60 -23.79
C GLY A 460 -22.14 2.10 -24.13
N PRO A 461 -23.17 1.33 -23.67
CA PRO A 461 -23.20 -0.09 -23.86
C PRO A 461 -23.44 -0.42 -25.34
N VAL A 462 -22.43 -0.88 -26.05
CA VAL A 462 -22.64 -1.77 -27.18
C VAL A 462 -22.91 -3.13 -26.56
N MET A 463 -24.19 -3.45 -26.36
CA MET A 463 -24.57 -4.83 -26.02
C MET A 463 -24.18 -5.67 -27.25
N PRO A 464 -23.40 -6.75 -27.10
CA PRO A 464 -23.28 -7.72 -28.18
C PRO A 464 -24.67 -8.15 -28.58
N SER A 465 -25.02 -7.97 -29.84
CA SER A 465 -26.20 -8.63 -30.42
C SER A 465 -26.05 -10.13 -30.17
N ARG A 466 -27.00 -10.72 -29.47
CA ARG A 466 -27.11 -12.19 -29.30
C ARG A 466 -27.22 -12.90 -30.62
#